data_0fb3501e99ae75c541f4aa2317a4aff5
#
_entry.id   0fb3501e99ae75c541f4aa2317a4aff5
#
_cell.length_a   1.000
_cell.length_b   1.000
_cell.length_c   1.000
_cell.angle_alpha   90.00
_cell.angle_beta   90.00
_cell.angle_gamma   90.00
#
_symmetry.space_group_name_H-M   'P 1'
#
loop_
_entity.id
_entity.type
_entity.pdbx_description
1 polymer ?
#
loop_
_entity_poly.entity_id
_entity_poly.type
_entity_poly.pdbx_seq_one_letter_code
_entity_poly.pdbx_strand_id
1 'polypeptide(L)'
;MNITRENTDNLNTVLKVEIRKPDYDGKVENVLKDYRKKANIKGFRPGMVPIGIVKKMYGKAVQIEEINKIVTENIQKYISDEKLEILGDPIPRLDEQENIDFDTQEEFTFSFELGLTPDIDLKLNKKNKVTRYEIIVDEKMKSDYLENYTRRFGELRSAETTEEKDV
;
A
#
# COMPACT_ATOMS: atom_id res chain seq x y z
N MET A 1 17.14 -3.60 -15.25
CA MET A 1 16.77 -3.56 -13.82
C MET A 1 17.41 -4.75 -13.11
N ASN A 2 17.91 -4.55 -11.89
CA ASN A 2 18.55 -5.59 -11.08
C ASN A 2 18.00 -5.54 -9.65
N ILE A 3 17.77 -6.71 -9.02
CA ILE A 3 17.38 -6.80 -7.62
C ILE A 3 18.41 -7.64 -6.88
N THR A 4 18.96 -7.05 -5.83
CA THR A 4 19.96 -7.74 -4.97
C THR A 4 19.37 -7.88 -3.57
N ARG A 5 19.57 -9.05 -2.98
CA ARG A 5 19.13 -9.35 -1.61
C ARG A 5 20.34 -9.40 -0.69
N GLU A 6 20.27 -8.64 0.39
CA GLU A 6 21.27 -8.63 1.47
C GLU A 6 20.60 -9.07 2.77
N ASN A 7 21.00 -10.21 3.33
CA ASN A 7 20.47 -10.66 4.61
C ASN A 7 21.20 -9.93 5.73
N THR A 8 20.46 -9.17 6.53
CA THR A 8 21.00 -8.48 7.71
C THR A 8 21.10 -9.43 8.89
N ASP A 9 20.08 -10.28 9.06
CA ASP A 9 20.04 -11.36 10.04
C ASP A 9 19.09 -12.48 9.58
N ASN A 10 18.73 -13.42 10.49
CA ASN A 10 17.84 -14.54 10.15
C ASN A 10 16.39 -14.14 9.85
N LEU A 11 15.97 -12.98 10.33
CA LEU A 11 14.59 -12.51 10.23
C LEU A 11 14.44 -11.21 9.42
N ASN A 12 15.56 -10.54 9.13
CA ASN A 12 15.55 -9.27 8.40
C ASN A 12 16.46 -9.35 7.17
N THR A 13 15.92 -8.86 6.07
CA THR A 13 16.62 -8.78 4.79
C THR A 13 16.37 -7.43 4.12
N VAL A 14 17.34 -6.96 3.36
CA VAL A 14 17.23 -5.74 2.57
C VAL A 14 17.23 -6.11 1.10
N LEU A 15 16.26 -5.61 0.36
CA LEU A 15 16.21 -5.68 -1.10
C LEU A 15 16.67 -4.35 -1.68
N LYS A 16 17.70 -4.37 -2.51
CA LYS A 16 18.17 -3.24 -3.30
C LYS A 16 17.69 -3.41 -4.74
N VAL A 17 16.95 -2.44 -5.23
CA VAL A 17 16.37 -2.42 -6.57
C VAL A 17 17.05 -1.32 -7.38
N GLU A 18 17.82 -1.71 -8.38
CA GLU A 18 18.48 -0.80 -9.31
C GLU A 18 17.65 -0.66 -10.57
N ILE A 19 17.28 0.57 -10.91
CA ILE A 19 16.50 0.92 -12.10
C ILE A 19 17.33 1.84 -12.98
N ARG A 20 17.36 1.55 -14.27
CA ARG A 20 18.05 2.33 -15.29
C ARG A 20 17.06 2.91 -16.27
N LYS A 21 17.46 3.96 -16.96
CA LYS A 21 16.63 4.66 -17.96
C LYS A 21 15.87 3.74 -18.93
N PRO A 22 16.49 2.70 -19.54
CA PRO A 22 15.78 1.80 -20.45
C PRO A 22 14.60 1.05 -19.80
N ASP A 23 14.60 0.91 -18.46
CA ASP A 23 13.57 0.16 -17.75
C ASP A 23 12.25 0.95 -17.62
N TYR A 24 12.31 2.29 -17.58
CA TYR A 24 11.14 3.14 -17.36
C TYR A 24 10.81 4.10 -18.53
N ASP A 25 11.78 4.48 -19.37
CA ASP A 25 11.62 5.54 -20.38
C ASP A 25 10.46 5.23 -21.36
N GLY A 26 10.37 4.01 -21.84
CA GLY A 26 9.29 3.59 -22.73
C GLY A 26 7.90 3.64 -22.09
N LYS A 27 7.79 3.31 -20.79
CA LYS A 27 6.52 3.42 -20.03
C LYS A 27 6.14 4.89 -19.84
N VAL A 28 7.09 5.72 -19.42
CA VAL A 28 6.91 7.18 -19.25
C VAL A 28 6.46 7.83 -20.55
N GLU A 29 7.10 7.51 -21.69
CA GLU A 29 6.68 8.07 -22.98
C GLU A 29 5.24 7.67 -23.34
N ASN A 30 4.85 6.43 -23.11
CA ASN A 30 3.49 5.97 -23.41
C ASN A 30 2.46 6.70 -22.55
N VAL A 31 2.71 6.82 -21.25
CA VAL A 31 1.84 7.57 -20.34
C VAL A 31 1.75 9.04 -20.76
N LEU A 32 2.86 9.69 -21.10
CA LEU A 32 2.83 11.07 -21.60
C LEU A 32 2.07 11.23 -22.92
N LYS A 33 2.12 10.23 -23.83
CA LYS A 33 1.29 10.22 -25.05
C LYS A 33 -0.20 10.15 -24.72
N ASP A 34 -0.59 9.38 -23.68
CA ASP A 34 -1.99 9.30 -23.24
C ASP A 34 -2.44 10.57 -22.50
N TYR A 35 -1.56 11.14 -21.66
CA TYR A 35 -1.81 12.48 -21.08
C TYR A 35 -2.04 13.53 -22.17
N ARG A 36 -1.24 13.53 -23.24
CA ARG A 36 -1.41 14.44 -24.39
C ARG A 36 -2.80 14.37 -24.98
N LYS A 37 -3.38 13.17 -25.12
CA LYS A 37 -4.73 12.98 -25.68
C LYS A 37 -5.83 13.58 -24.80
N LYS A 38 -5.62 13.53 -23.47
CA LYS A 38 -6.59 13.96 -22.45
C LYS A 38 -6.37 15.40 -21.98
N ALA A 39 -5.17 15.95 -22.20
CA ALA A 39 -4.79 17.26 -21.69
C ALA A 39 -5.64 18.38 -22.29
N ASN A 40 -6.23 19.20 -21.42
CA ASN A 40 -6.92 20.43 -21.80
C ASN A 40 -6.10 21.63 -21.32
N ILE A 41 -5.28 22.18 -22.22
CA ILE A 41 -4.39 23.31 -21.92
C ILE A 41 -4.88 24.53 -22.70
N LYS A 42 -5.03 25.66 -22.01
CA LYS A 42 -5.47 26.92 -22.63
C LYS A 42 -4.56 27.26 -23.82
N GLY A 43 -5.18 27.57 -24.97
CA GLY A 43 -4.48 27.88 -26.22
C GLY A 43 -4.23 26.69 -27.15
N PHE A 44 -4.58 25.48 -26.74
CA PHE A 44 -4.46 24.28 -27.58
C PHE A 44 -5.78 23.52 -27.66
N ARG A 45 -6.07 22.97 -28.82
CA ARG A 45 -7.20 22.06 -29.00
C ARG A 45 -6.90 20.75 -28.25
N PRO A 46 -7.87 20.15 -27.51
CA PRO A 46 -7.67 18.87 -26.84
C PRO A 46 -7.05 17.81 -27.77
N GLY A 47 -6.02 17.13 -27.31
CA GLY A 47 -5.26 16.13 -28.07
C GLY A 47 -4.21 16.69 -29.03
N MET A 48 -4.17 18.01 -29.29
CA MET A 48 -3.20 18.65 -30.22
C MET A 48 -2.08 19.41 -29.47
N VAL A 49 -1.94 19.22 -28.18
CA VAL A 49 -0.87 19.82 -27.40
C VAL A 49 0.49 19.24 -27.84
N PRO A 50 1.50 20.07 -28.12
CA PRO A 50 2.85 19.58 -28.39
C PRO A 50 3.40 18.75 -27.23
N ILE A 51 3.98 17.58 -27.53
CA ILE A 51 4.49 16.65 -26.53
C ILE A 51 5.53 17.29 -25.60
N GLY A 52 6.33 18.24 -26.10
CA GLY A 52 7.31 18.97 -25.30
C GLY A 52 6.69 19.79 -24.18
N ILE A 53 5.48 20.36 -24.38
CA ILE A 53 4.75 21.08 -23.34
C ILE A 53 4.23 20.10 -22.29
N VAL A 54 3.65 18.97 -22.74
CA VAL A 54 3.17 17.92 -21.82
C VAL A 54 4.32 17.37 -21.00
N LYS A 55 5.48 17.10 -21.61
CA LYS A 55 6.68 16.63 -20.92
C LYS A 55 7.20 17.65 -19.91
N LYS A 56 7.17 18.94 -20.23
CA LYS A 56 7.60 19.99 -19.32
C LYS A 56 6.66 20.13 -18.10
N MET A 57 5.35 19.94 -18.30
CA MET A 57 4.35 20.09 -17.23
C MET A 57 4.20 18.85 -16.36
N TYR A 58 4.24 17.67 -16.96
CA TYR A 58 3.88 16.42 -16.28
C TYR A 58 5.02 15.39 -16.27
N GLY A 59 6.11 15.63 -17.00
CA GLY A 59 7.17 14.63 -17.21
C GLY A 59 7.76 14.10 -15.91
N LYS A 60 8.12 14.99 -14.98
CA LYS A 60 8.71 14.60 -13.68
C LYS A 60 7.74 13.78 -12.83
N ALA A 61 6.49 14.23 -12.73
CA ALA A 61 5.47 13.53 -11.95
C ALA A 61 5.20 12.13 -12.52
N VAL A 62 5.04 12.02 -13.84
CA VAL A 62 4.83 10.74 -14.54
C VAL A 62 6.05 9.83 -14.40
N GLN A 63 7.26 10.38 -14.46
CA GLN A 63 8.49 9.60 -14.26
C GLN A 63 8.55 8.99 -12.86
N ILE A 64 8.30 9.78 -11.83
CA ILE A 64 8.28 9.32 -10.43
C ILE A 64 7.20 8.25 -10.24
N GLU A 65 5.99 8.48 -10.77
CA GLU A 65 4.88 7.53 -10.67
C GLU A 65 5.19 6.19 -11.34
N GLU A 66 5.73 6.21 -12.57
CA GLU A 66 6.07 5.00 -13.31
C GLU A 66 7.25 4.25 -12.66
N ILE A 67 8.26 4.96 -12.15
CA ILE A 67 9.37 4.34 -11.42
C ILE A 67 8.84 3.64 -10.16
N ASN A 68 8.02 4.31 -9.34
CA ASN A 68 7.43 3.71 -8.15
C ASN A 68 6.60 2.46 -8.48
N LYS A 69 5.81 2.51 -9.55
CA LYS A 69 5.03 1.38 -10.01
C LYS A 69 5.92 0.19 -10.42
N ILE A 70 6.97 0.47 -11.19
CA ILE A 70 7.95 -0.56 -11.61
C ILE A 70 8.63 -1.18 -10.40
N VAL A 71 9.06 -0.36 -9.42
CA VAL A 71 9.68 -0.85 -8.16
C VAL A 71 8.73 -1.79 -7.44
N THR A 72 7.49 -1.35 -7.19
CA THR A 72 6.51 -2.13 -6.45
C THR A 72 6.17 -3.45 -7.14
N GLU A 73 5.88 -3.41 -8.46
CA GLU A 73 5.59 -4.62 -9.25
C GLU A 73 6.72 -5.64 -9.20
N ASN A 74 7.97 -5.16 -9.26
CA ASN A 74 9.12 -6.05 -9.30
C ASN A 74 9.52 -6.60 -7.92
N ILE A 75 9.34 -5.83 -6.84
CA ILE A 75 9.51 -6.33 -5.48
C ILE A 75 8.49 -7.43 -5.20
N GLN A 76 7.21 -7.22 -5.53
CA GLN A 76 6.17 -8.23 -5.36
C GLN A 76 6.46 -9.49 -6.16
N LYS A 77 6.90 -9.32 -7.42
CA LYS A 77 7.30 -10.43 -8.26
C LYS A 77 8.48 -11.20 -7.66
N TYR A 78 9.51 -10.50 -7.21
CA TYR A 78 10.70 -11.12 -6.59
C TYR A 78 10.32 -11.92 -5.33
N ILE A 79 9.48 -11.36 -4.44
CA ILE A 79 8.99 -12.03 -3.25
C ILE A 79 8.24 -13.32 -3.62
N SER A 80 7.41 -13.27 -4.66
CA SER A 80 6.64 -14.42 -5.15
C SER A 80 7.53 -15.49 -5.80
N ASP A 81 8.47 -15.09 -6.65
CA ASP A 81 9.38 -15.99 -7.37
C ASP A 81 10.33 -16.71 -6.41
N GLU A 82 10.88 -16.00 -5.43
CA GLU A 82 11.75 -16.54 -4.37
C GLU A 82 10.96 -17.22 -3.23
N LYS A 83 9.62 -17.20 -3.29
CA LYS A 83 8.72 -17.76 -2.26
C LYS A 83 9.08 -17.29 -0.85
N LEU A 84 9.38 -16.00 -0.72
CA LEU A 84 9.69 -15.40 0.57
C LEU A 84 8.43 -15.23 1.40
N GLU A 85 8.40 -15.82 2.58
CA GLU A 85 7.35 -15.60 3.56
C GLU A 85 7.69 -14.34 4.36
N ILE A 86 7.06 -13.22 4.02
CA ILE A 86 7.31 -11.93 4.64
C ILE A 86 6.24 -11.60 5.69
N LEU A 87 6.66 -10.88 6.72
CA LEU A 87 5.83 -10.32 7.78
C LEU A 87 5.54 -8.84 7.48
N GLY A 88 4.33 -8.54 6.99
CA GLY A 88 3.95 -7.19 6.59
C GLY A 88 4.47 -6.79 5.21
N ASP A 89 4.41 -5.49 4.92
CA ASP A 89 4.84 -4.93 3.65
C ASP A 89 6.33 -4.50 3.69
N PRO A 90 7.02 -4.49 2.54
CA PRO A 90 8.38 -3.94 2.43
C PRO A 90 8.45 -2.48 2.87
N ILE A 91 9.36 -2.14 3.76
CA ILE A 91 9.55 -0.78 4.31
C ILE A 91 10.68 -0.07 3.58
N PRO A 92 10.44 1.08 2.93
CA PRO A 92 11.51 1.82 2.26
C PRO A 92 12.49 2.42 3.27
N ARG A 93 13.80 2.29 3.01
CA ARG A 93 14.86 2.91 3.79
C ARG A 93 15.10 4.32 3.30
N LEU A 94 14.47 5.29 3.95
CA LEU A 94 14.51 6.69 3.55
C LEU A 94 15.91 7.33 3.70
N ASP A 95 16.69 6.88 4.65
CA ASP A 95 18.08 7.30 4.89
C ASP A 95 19.00 7.03 3.69
N GLU A 96 18.79 5.95 2.95
CA GLU A 96 19.52 5.63 1.73
C GLU A 96 18.95 6.33 0.48
N GLN A 97 17.76 6.90 0.57
CA GLN A 97 17.02 7.53 -0.54
C GLN A 97 17.02 9.06 -0.53
N GLU A 98 17.58 9.69 0.51
CA GLU A 98 17.58 11.16 0.67
C GLU A 98 18.25 11.92 -0.50
N ASN A 99 19.13 11.28 -1.26
CA ASN A 99 19.91 11.92 -2.34
C ASN A 99 19.40 11.58 -3.75
N ILE A 100 18.15 11.09 -3.90
CA ILE A 100 17.59 10.79 -5.23
C ILE A 100 17.14 12.08 -5.91
N ASP A 101 17.83 12.46 -6.98
CA ASP A 101 17.46 13.59 -7.82
C ASP A 101 16.93 13.13 -9.17
N PHE A 102 15.62 13.19 -9.35
CA PHE A 102 14.94 12.83 -10.59
C PHE A 102 15.17 13.80 -11.76
N ASP A 103 15.79 14.95 -11.52
CA ASP A 103 16.06 15.93 -12.57
C ASP A 103 17.41 15.67 -13.28
N THR A 104 18.39 15.15 -12.55
CA THR A 104 19.77 14.99 -13.05
C THR A 104 20.21 13.54 -13.19
N GLN A 105 19.59 12.61 -12.43
CA GLN A 105 19.95 11.20 -12.44
C GLN A 105 19.09 10.41 -13.44
N GLU A 106 19.69 9.41 -14.08
CA GLU A 106 19.02 8.46 -14.99
C GLU A 106 18.99 7.04 -14.41
N GLU A 107 19.74 6.80 -13.34
CA GLU A 107 19.80 5.52 -12.61
C GLU A 107 19.42 5.75 -11.15
N PHE A 108 18.59 4.87 -10.62
CA PHE A 108 18.05 4.98 -9.27
C PHE A 108 18.22 3.67 -8.54
N THR A 109 18.61 3.76 -7.27
CA THR A 109 18.69 2.61 -6.35
C THR A 109 17.73 2.83 -5.19
N PHE A 110 16.84 1.88 -4.99
CA PHE A 110 15.88 1.89 -3.88
C PHE A 110 16.16 0.72 -2.96
N SER A 111 16.23 0.99 -1.66
CA SER A 111 16.44 -0.03 -0.63
C SER A 111 15.16 -0.22 0.19
N PHE A 112 14.77 -1.48 0.37
CA PHE A 112 13.60 -1.87 1.14
C PHE A 112 13.96 -2.91 2.19
N GLU A 113 13.48 -2.71 3.40
CA GLU A 113 13.63 -3.64 4.51
C GLU A 113 12.44 -4.58 4.58
N LEU A 114 12.70 -5.88 4.71
CA LEU A 114 11.68 -6.92 4.81
C LEU A 114 11.90 -7.74 6.07
N GLY A 115 10.83 -7.92 6.86
CA GLY A 115 10.78 -8.93 7.90
C GLY A 115 10.42 -10.29 7.31
N LEU A 116 11.19 -11.34 7.65
CA LEU A 116 10.91 -12.71 7.24
C LEU A 116 10.16 -13.44 8.34
N THR A 117 9.28 -14.36 7.93
CA THR A 117 8.60 -15.25 8.87
C THR A 117 9.59 -16.27 9.43
N PRO A 118 9.68 -16.44 10.76
CA PRO A 118 10.52 -17.48 11.33
C PRO A 118 9.95 -18.87 11.08
N ASP A 119 10.82 -19.86 10.86
CA ASP A 119 10.41 -21.26 10.85
C ASP A 119 9.94 -21.70 12.24
N ILE A 120 8.66 -22.01 12.39
CA ILE A 120 8.08 -22.46 13.64
C ILE A 120 7.79 -23.95 13.58
N ASP A 121 8.62 -24.77 14.23
CA ASP A 121 8.36 -26.20 14.43
C ASP A 121 7.50 -26.41 15.70
N LEU A 122 6.19 -26.33 15.53
CA LEU A 122 5.24 -26.53 16.64
C LEU A 122 4.96 -28.00 16.89
N LYS A 123 5.56 -28.59 17.93
CA LYS A 123 5.28 -29.98 18.35
C LYS A 123 4.18 -30.03 19.39
N LEU A 124 2.94 -30.19 18.93
CA LEU A 124 1.81 -30.40 19.83
C LEU A 124 1.82 -31.82 20.41
N ASN A 125 1.68 -31.93 21.72
CA ASN A 125 1.59 -33.20 22.42
C ASN A 125 0.46 -33.21 23.46
N LYS A 126 0.15 -34.38 24.04
CA LYS A 126 -0.94 -34.53 25.00
C LYS A 126 -0.81 -33.69 26.29
N LYS A 127 0.34 -33.09 26.55
CA LYS A 127 0.59 -32.21 27.69
C LYS A 127 0.18 -30.75 27.42
N ASN A 128 0.04 -30.38 26.14
CA ASN A 128 -0.39 -29.05 25.77
C ASN A 128 -1.88 -28.87 26.09
N LYS A 129 -2.17 -27.90 26.95
CA LYS A 129 -3.55 -27.56 27.33
C LYS A 129 -3.95 -26.28 26.63
N VAL A 130 -5.08 -26.29 25.94
CA VAL A 130 -5.69 -25.10 25.33
C VAL A 130 -6.98 -24.81 26.05
N THR A 131 -7.15 -23.59 26.54
CA THR A 131 -8.41 -23.16 27.13
C THR A 131 -9.40 -22.85 26.03
N ARG A 132 -10.51 -23.58 26.01
CA ARG A 132 -11.64 -23.28 25.13
C ARG A 132 -12.64 -22.44 25.90
N TYR A 133 -12.95 -21.26 25.39
CA TYR A 133 -13.99 -20.42 25.94
C TYR A 133 -15.31 -20.71 25.25
N GLU A 134 -16.38 -20.83 26.04
CA GLU A 134 -17.75 -20.93 25.55
C GLU A 134 -18.47 -19.63 25.91
N ILE A 135 -19.04 -18.99 24.91
CA ILE A 135 -19.79 -17.75 25.12
C ILE A 135 -21.21 -18.12 25.56
N ILE A 136 -21.54 -17.79 26.79
CA ILE A 136 -22.88 -17.98 27.35
C ILE A 136 -23.58 -16.63 27.29
N VAL A 137 -24.70 -16.58 26.59
CA VAL A 137 -25.52 -15.38 26.51
C VAL A 137 -26.42 -15.33 27.73
N ASP A 138 -26.19 -14.38 28.62
CA ASP A 138 -27.03 -14.13 29.80
C ASP A 138 -28.22 -13.20 29.47
N GLU A 139 -29.15 -13.07 30.39
CA GLU A 139 -30.35 -12.24 30.20
C GLU A 139 -30.02 -10.74 30.08
N LYS A 140 -28.94 -10.29 30.73
CA LYS A 140 -28.48 -8.91 30.60
C LYS A 140 -28.00 -8.62 29.15
N MET A 141 -27.18 -9.48 28.58
CA MET A 141 -26.71 -9.32 27.18
C MET A 141 -27.88 -9.29 26.19
N LYS A 142 -28.90 -10.11 26.44
CA LYS A 142 -30.11 -10.10 25.60
C LYS A 142 -30.89 -8.78 25.73
N SER A 143 -31.04 -8.29 26.97
CA SER A 143 -31.72 -7.03 27.24
C SER A 143 -30.99 -5.85 26.61
N ASP A 144 -29.66 -5.78 26.82
CA ASP A 144 -28.82 -4.71 26.26
C ASP A 144 -28.85 -4.75 24.71
N TYR A 145 -28.86 -5.94 24.11
CA TYR A 145 -28.99 -6.09 22.67
C TYR A 145 -30.36 -5.61 22.15
N LEU A 146 -31.44 -6.00 22.81
CA LEU A 146 -32.78 -5.58 22.45
C LEU A 146 -32.97 -4.07 22.63
N GLU A 147 -32.45 -3.49 23.68
CA GLU A 147 -32.50 -2.05 23.90
C GLU A 147 -31.75 -1.28 22.79
N ASN A 148 -30.54 -1.71 22.45
CA ASN A 148 -29.78 -1.11 21.36
C ASN A 148 -30.48 -1.30 20.01
N TYR A 149 -31.13 -2.43 19.79
CA TYR A 149 -31.88 -2.70 18.57
C TYR A 149 -33.12 -1.80 18.46
N THR A 150 -33.90 -1.67 19.56
CA THR A 150 -35.08 -0.81 19.58
C THR A 150 -34.72 0.66 19.40
N ARG A 151 -33.63 1.14 20.03
CA ARG A 151 -33.12 2.50 19.80
C ARG A 151 -32.77 2.76 18.34
N ARG A 152 -32.15 1.79 17.68
CA ARG A 152 -31.74 1.92 16.28
C ARG A 152 -32.91 1.99 15.28
N PHE A 153 -34.01 1.34 15.60
CA PHE A 153 -35.21 1.26 14.76
C PHE A 153 -36.41 2.02 15.35
N GLY A 154 -36.20 2.80 16.40
CA GLY A 154 -37.22 3.65 17.00
C GLY A 154 -37.57 4.86 16.11
N GLU A 155 -38.75 5.39 16.28
CA GLU A 155 -39.18 6.63 15.65
C GLU A 155 -38.87 7.83 16.56
N LEU A 156 -38.20 8.83 15.98
CA LEU A 156 -37.98 10.11 16.67
C LEU A 156 -39.29 10.89 16.77
N ARG A 157 -39.75 11.16 17.98
CA ARG A 157 -40.92 12.01 18.26
C ARG A 157 -40.46 13.26 19.00
N SER A 158 -41.03 14.39 18.60
CA SER A 158 -40.79 15.65 19.28
C SER A 158 -41.64 15.66 20.58
N ALA A 159 -40.98 15.93 21.71
CA ALA A 159 -41.67 16.09 23.02
C ALA A 159 -41.26 17.43 23.65
N GLU A 160 -42.15 18.02 24.42
CA GLU A 160 -41.90 19.30 25.14
C GLU A 160 -40.92 19.09 26.32
N THR A 161 -40.93 17.91 26.92
CA THR A 161 -40.04 17.50 28.01
C THR A 161 -39.54 16.09 27.73
N THR A 162 -38.23 15.82 28.00
CA THR A 162 -37.63 14.49 27.91
C THR A 162 -37.59 13.85 29.29
N GLU A 163 -38.05 12.61 29.41
CA GLU A 163 -37.85 11.78 30.58
C GLU A 163 -36.56 10.95 30.42
N GLU A 164 -36.00 10.45 31.52
CA GLU A 164 -34.72 9.72 31.57
C GLU A 164 -34.67 8.46 30.63
N LYS A 165 -35.86 7.98 30.22
CA LYS A 165 -36.01 6.81 29.32
C LYS A 165 -36.17 7.18 27.84
N ASP A 166 -36.21 8.46 27.50
CA ASP A 166 -36.49 8.94 26.15
C ASP A 166 -35.23 9.22 25.31
N VAL A 167 -34.04 8.80 25.80
CA VAL A 167 -32.73 9.03 25.15
C VAL A 167 -32.20 7.75 24.51
#